data_7cca1e775fde79ebccccd6c6a4731f42
#
_entry.id   7cca1e775fde79ebccccd6c6a4731f42
#
_cell.length_a   1.000
_cell.length_b   1.000
_cell.length_c   1.000
_cell.angle_alpha   90.00
_cell.angle_beta   90.00
_cell.angle_gamma   90.00
#
_symmetry.space_group_name_H-M   'P 1'
#
loop_
_entity.id
_entity.type
_entity.pdbx_description
1 polymer ?
#
loop_
_entity_poly.entity_id
_entity_poly.type
_entity_poly.pdbx_seq_one_letter_code
_entity_poly.pdbx_strand_id
1 'polypeptide(L)'
;MRWKVEDTPERAGFRAGFRGWLAEVLPDGWIEALEAEDDAAFAEARKGFNFLAWMGTIGRTGYAAPMWPKEYGGLSGEAWMQQIVREELGSNRLPTFGVNLLGVGLAGPTIIAHGSEEQKLRYLPKILSGEEIWCQLFSEPGAGSDVAALATRAERDGDEWILTGQKVWTTLAHVA
;
A
#
# COMPACT_ATOMS: atom_id res chain seq x y z
N MET A 1 -23.74 12.46 -9.84
CA MET A 1 -24.50 11.21 -10.06
C MET A 1 -23.56 10.04 -9.77
N ARG A 2 -23.64 9.39 -8.60
CA ARG A 2 -22.83 8.22 -8.29
C ARG A 2 -23.51 7.01 -8.89
N TRP A 3 -22.88 6.33 -9.82
CA TRP A 3 -23.33 5.02 -10.28
C TRP A 3 -23.15 4.05 -9.10
N LYS A 4 -24.25 3.71 -8.40
CA LYS A 4 -24.24 2.59 -7.45
C LYS A 4 -24.37 1.33 -8.27
N VAL A 5 -23.27 0.65 -8.49
CA VAL A 5 -23.28 -0.75 -8.96
C VAL A 5 -23.69 -1.57 -7.73
N GLU A 6 -24.80 -2.29 -7.80
CA GLU A 6 -25.19 -3.21 -6.72
C GLU A 6 -24.16 -4.33 -6.62
N ASP A 7 -23.73 -4.63 -5.41
CA ASP A 7 -22.83 -5.74 -5.17
C ASP A 7 -23.55 -7.07 -5.44
N THR A 8 -22.88 -7.99 -6.11
CA THR A 8 -23.32 -9.39 -6.13
C THR A 8 -23.28 -9.96 -4.71
N PRO A 9 -23.98 -11.09 -4.42
CA PRO A 9 -23.92 -11.72 -3.08
C PRO A 9 -22.49 -11.98 -2.59
N GLU A 10 -21.59 -12.39 -3.50
CA GLU A 10 -20.18 -12.62 -3.20
C GLU A 10 -19.46 -11.32 -2.79
N ARG A 11 -19.64 -10.24 -3.56
CA ARG A 11 -19.06 -8.93 -3.28
C ARG A 11 -19.61 -8.34 -1.99
N ALA A 12 -20.92 -8.47 -1.76
CA ALA A 12 -21.56 -8.04 -0.53
C ALA A 12 -21.01 -8.78 0.69
N GLY A 13 -20.79 -10.09 0.59
CA GLY A 13 -20.18 -10.90 1.64
C GLY A 13 -18.74 -10.46 1.95
N PHE A 14 -17.91 -10.24 0.93
CA PHE A 14 -16.54 -9.75 1.11
C PHE A 14 -16.52 -8.35 1.76
N ARG A 15 -17.38 -7.43 1.29
CA ARG A 15 -17.51 -6.09 1.85
C ARG A 15 -17.96 -6.13 3.32
N ALA A 16 -18.94 -6.97 3.64
CA ALA A 16 -19.39 -7.14 5.03
C ALA A 16 -18.29 -7.68 5.94
N GLY A 17 -17.52 -8.66 5.46
CA GLY A 17 -16.36 -9.18 6.19
C GLY A 17 -15.30 -8.12 6.45
N PHE A 18 -14.96 -7.32 5.43
CA PHE A 18 -13.99 -6.24 5.59
C PHE A 18 -14.48 -5.13 6.53
N ARG A 19 -15.77 -4.74 6.45
CA ARG A 19 -16.38 -3.78 7.39
C ARG A 19 -16.38 -4.29 8.81
N GLY A 20 -16.72 -5.58 9.03
CA GLY A 20 -16.64 -6.20 10.35
C GLY A 20 -15.25 -6.11 10.93
N TRP A 21 -14.23 -6.44 10.12
CA TRP A 21 -12.83 -6.31 10.54
C TRP A 21 -12.45 -4.85 10.84
N LEU A 22 -12.88 -3.87 10.04
CA LEU A 22 -12.64 -2.45 10.33
C LEU A 22 -13.25 -2.04 11.68
N ALA A 23 -14.47 -2.49 11.98
CA ALA A 23 -15.13 -2.19 13.25
C ALA A 23 -14.40 -2.79 14.47
N GLU A 24 -13.67 -3.91 14.30
CA GLU A 24 -12.88 -4.53 15.36
C GLU A 24 -11.54 -3.80 15.61
N VAL A 25 -10.95 -3.18 14.60
CA VAL A 25 -9.57 -2.66 14.68
C VAL A 25 -9.48 -1.14 14.75
N LEU A 26 -10.54 -0.42 14.37
CA LEU A 26 -10.58 1.03 14.46
C LEU A 26 -10.88 1.47 15.91
N PRO A 27 -10.41 2.65 16.32
CA PRO A 27 -10.73 3.21 17.63
C PRO A 27 -12.24 3.36 17.86
N ASP A 28 -12.67 3.21 19.10
CA ASP A 28 -14.06 3.41 19.50
C ASP A 28 -14.58 4.81 19.07
N GLY A 29 -15.81 4.85 18.56
CA GLY A 29 -16.44 6.06 18.09
C GLY A 29 -16.02 6.51 16.68
N TRP A 30 -15.07 5.84 16.03
CA TRP A 30 -14.59 6.23 14.68
C TRP A 30 -15.69 6.10 13.63
N ILE A 31 -16.33 4.94 13.55
CA ILE A 31 -17.37 4.64 12.55
C ILE A 31 -18.62 5.42 12.87
N GLU A 32 -19.04 5.45 14.12
CA GLU A 32 -20.24 6.18 14.59
C GLU A 32 -20.15 7.69 14.28
N ALA A 33 -18.97 8.29 14.49
CA ALA A 33 -18.77 9.70 14.17
C ALA A 33 -18.85 9.98 12.66
N LEU A 34 -18.35 9.06 11.82
CA LEU A 34 -18.47 9.19 10.37
C LEU A 34 -19.92 9.01 9.89
N GLU A 35 -20.66 8.07 10.45
CA GLU A 35 -22.08 7.83 10.13
C GLU A 35 -22.97 9.00 10.56
N ALA A 36 -22.64 9.65 11.69
CA ALA A 36 -23.31 10.82 12.19
C ALA A 36 -22.88 12.13 11.48
N GLU A 37 -21.89 12.07 10.59
CA GLU A 37 -21.23 13.24 9.97
C GLU A 37 -20.72 14.25 11.02
N ASP A 38 -20.29 13.76 12.20
CA ASP A 38 -19.77 14.57 13.31
C ASP A 38 -18.24 14.66 13.23
N ASP A 39 -17.75 15.75 12.61
CA ASP A 39 -16.33 15.99 12.46
C ASP A 39 -15.61 16.22 13.80
N ALA A 40 -16.29 16.70 14.84
CA ALA A 40 -15.69 16.91 16.16
C ALA A 40 -15.49 15.57 16.88
N ALA A 41 -16.50 14.71 16.89
CA ALA A 41 -16.40 13.35 17.41
C ALA A 41 -15.37 12.53 16.64
N PHE A 42 -15.31 12.67 15.30
CA PHE A 42 -14.30 12.02 14.48
C PHE A 42 -12.87 12.47 14.81
N ALA A 43 -12.66 13.77 15.01
CA ALA A 43 -11.36 14.32 15.40
C ALA A 43 -10.92 13.77 16.77
N GLU A 44 -11.86 13.56 17.70
CA GLU A 44 -11.60 12.95 19.00
C GLU A 44 -11.24 11.46 18.88
N ALA A 45 -12.04 10.67 18.16
CA ALA A 45 -11.80 9.25 17.91
C ALA A 45 -10.45 9.00 17.22
N ARG A 46 -10.01 9.94 16.37
CA ARG A 46 -8.74 9.88 15.64
C ARG A 46 -7.52 10.24 16.48
N LYS A 47 -7.68 10.79 17.68
CA LYS A 47 -6.55 11.14 18.54
C LYS A 47 -5.69 9.93 18.86
N GLY A 48 -4.39 10.06 18.59
CA GLY A 48 -3.45 8.97 18.83
C GLY A 48 -3.44 7.84 17.80
N PHE A 49 -4.28 7.91 16.76
CA PHE A 49 -4.22 6.91 15.68
C PHE A 49 -2.88 6.97 14.96
N ASN A 50 -2.15 5.85 14.98
CA ASN A 50 -0.82 5.73 14.39
C ASN A 50 -0.91 5.05 13.03
N PHE A 51 -0.67 5.83 11.97
CA PHE A 51 -0.74 5.32 10.59
C PHE A 51 0.35 4.29 10.24
N LEU A 52 1.50 4.29 10.89
CA LEU A 52 2.52 3.25 10.68
C LEU A 52 2.08 1.94 11.33
N ALA A 53 1.55 2.00 12.55
CA ALA A 53 0.97 0.82 13.19
C ALA A 53 -0.23 0.27 12.40
N TRP A 54 -1.04 1.15 11.81
CA TRP A 54 -2.14 0.78 10.92
C TRP A 54 -1.66 -0.02 9.71
N MET A 55 -0.54 0.37 9.08
CA MET A 55 0.05 -0.37 7.97
C MET A 55 0.36 -1.81 8.37
N GLY A 56 0.99 -2.00 9.53
CA GLY A 56 1.25 -3.34 10.07
C GLY A 56 -0.03 -4.12 10.37
N THR A 57 -1.08 -3.45 10.82
CA THR A 57 -2.37 -4.08 11.13
C THR A 57 -3.06 -4.59 9.87
N ILE A 58 -3.25 -3.75 8.84
CA ILE A 58 -3.88 -4.16 7.59
C ILE A 58 -2.98 -5.10 6.78
N GLY A 59 -1.64 -4.94 6.84
CA GLY A 59 -0.68 -5.77 6.12
C GLY A 59 -0.73 -7.25 6.51
N ARG A 60 -1.12 -7.57 7.74
CA ARG A 60 -1.24 -8.96 8.23
C ARG A 60 -2.51 -9.67 7.81
N THR A 61 -3.48 -8.96 7.21
CA THR A 61 -4.80 -9.54 6.87
C THR A 61 -4.92 -9.97 5.41
N GLY A 62 -3.98 -9.55 4.55
CA GLY A 62 -4.09 -9.65 3.11
C GLY A 62 -4.93 -8.53 2.46
N TYR A 63 -5.68 -7.74 3.22
CA TYR A 63 -6.46 -6.61 2.68
C TYR A 63 -5.58 -5.47 2.16
N ALA A 64 -4.33 -5.36 2.62
CA ALA A 64 -3.40 -4.36 2.07
C ALA A 64 -3.12 -4.57 0.58
N ALA A 65 -3.09 -5.81 0.12
CA ALA A 65 -2.85 -6.18 -1.28
C ALA A 65 -3.66 -7.43 -1.67
N PRO A 66 -5.01 -7.33 -1.79
CA PRO A 66 -5.87 -8.49 -2.02
C PRO A 66 -5.51 -9.30 -3.25
N MET A 67 -4.97 -8.67 -4.28
CA MET A 67 -4.58 -9.33 -5.53
C MET A 67 -3.24 -10.06 -5.47
N TRP A 68 -2.43 -9.85 -4.42
CA TRP A 68 -1.17 -10.57 -4.29
C TRP A 68 -1.40 -12.04 -3.94
N PRO A 69 -0.47 -12.95 -4.32
CA PRO A 69 -0.52 -14.35 -3.90
C PRO A 69 -0.57 -14.49 -2.38
N LYS A 70 -1.30 -15.51 -1.90
CA LYS A 70 -1.45 -15.78 -0.45
C LYS A 70 -0.11 -16.06 0.22
N GLU A 71 0.79 -16.75 -0.46
CA GLU A 71 2.13 -17.08 0.02
C GLU A 71 2.98 -15.83 0.32
N TYR A 72 2.62 -14.67 -0.25
CA TYR A 72 3.30 -13.39 -0.03
C TYR A 72 2.45 -12.40 0.77
N GLY A 73 1.39 -12.86 1.42
CA GLY A 73 0.57 -12.06 2.32
C GLY A 73 -0.65 -11.39 1.70
N GLY A 74 -1.00 -11.71 0.44
CA GLY A 74 -2.24 -11.29 -0.20
C GLY A 74 -3.40 -12.28 0.00
N LEU A 75 -4.46 -12.12 -0.79
CA LEU A 75 -5.62 -13.00 -0.78
C LEU A 75 -5.73 -13.89 -2.03
N SER A 76 -4.82 -13.75 -3.00
CA SER A 76 -4.97 -14.29 -4.37
C SER A 76 -6.31 -13.91 -4.99
N GLY A 77 -6.78 -12.71 -4.68
CA GLY A 77 -8.11 -12.23 -5.01
C GLY A 77 -8.17 -11.54 -6.36
N GLU A 78 -9.39 -11.17 -6.73
CA GLU A 78 -9.69 -10.47 -7.97
C GLU A 78 -9.66 -8.95 -7.81
N ALA A 79 -9.60 -8.22 -8.93
CA ALA A 79 -9.53 -6.76 -8.95
C ALA A 79 -10.71 -6.07 -8.22
N TRP A 80 -11.90 -6.70 -8.23
CA TRP A 80 -13.06 -6.16 -7.51
C TRP A 80 -12.87 -6.17 -5.99
N MET A 81 -12.11 -7.12 -5.41
CA MET A 81 -11.77 -7.13 -3.98
C MET A 81 -10.91 -5.92 -3.63
N GLN A 82 -9.91 -5.62 -4.46
CA GLN A 82 -9.09 -4.42 -4.30
C GLN A 82 -9.91 -3.13 -4.39
N GLN A 83 -10.90 -3.10 -5.29
CA GLN A 83 -11.80 -1.96 -5.41
C GLN A 83 -12.65 -1.79 -4.16
N ILE A 84 -13.25 -2.85 -3.62
CA ILE A 84 -14.04 -2.81 -2.39
C ILE A 84 -13.19 -2.31 -1.22
N VAL A 85 -12.00 -2.84 -1.04
CA VAL A 85 -11.09 -2.38 0.03
C VAL A 85 -10.81 -0.88 -0.10
N ARG A 86 -10.52 -0.38 -1.31
CA ARG A 86 -10.28 1.06 -1.55
C ARG A 86 -11.50 1.91 -1.23
N GLU A 87 -12.70 1.47 -1.61
CA GLU A 87 -13.95 2.16 -1.34
C GLU A 87 -14.20 2.27 0.16
N GLU A 88 -14.05 1.16 0.89
CA GLU A 88 -14.29 1.12 2.33
C GLU A 88 -13.22 1.92 3.11
N LEU A 89 -11.95 1.82 2.73
CA LEU A 89 -10.90 2.64 3.34
C LEU A 89 -11.17 4.13 3.10
N GLY A 90 -11.54 4.52 1.87
CA GLY A 90 -11.89 5.90 1.53
C GLY A 90 -13.10 6.40 2.32
N SER A 91 -14.15 5.59 2.47
CA SER A 91 -15.34 5.92 3.26
C SER A 91 -15.02 6.11 4.74
N ASN A 92 -14.04 5.39 5.26
CA ASN A 92 -13.55 5.51 6.63
C ASN A 92 -12.41 6.54 6.80
N ARG A 93 -12.14 7.37 5.80
CA ARG A 93 -11.06 8.38 5.79
C ARG A 93 -9.67 7.78 6.13
N LEU A 94 -9.46 6.53 5.74
CA LEU A 94 -8.21 5.80 5.90
C LEU A 94 -7.37 5.83 4.62
N PRO A 95 -6.03 5.88 4.71
CA PRO A 95 -5.18 5.83 3.53
C PRO A 95 -5.20 4.43 2.91
N THR A 96 -5.29 4.37 1.57
CA THR A 96 -5.34 3.10 0.82
C THR A 96 -4.02 2.31 0.92
N PHE A 97 -2.88 3.00 0.87
CA PHE A 97 -1.54 2.40 0.90
C PHE A 97 -0.62 3.02 1.95
N GLY A 98 -1.12 4.02 2.69
CA GLY A 98 -0.32 4.73 3.68
C GLY A 98 0.98 5.30 3.09
N VAL A 99 2.05 5.21 3.87
CA VAL A 99 3.38 5.68 3.47
C VAL A 99 4.10 4.71 2.52
N ASN A 100 3.59 3.48 2.32
CA ASN A 100 4.23 2.48 1.47
C ASN A 100 3.54 2.29 0.10
N LEU A 101 2.97 3.39 -0.43
CA LEU A 101 2.33 3.39 -1.75
C LEU A 101 3.24 2.80 -2.84
N LEU A 102 4.52 3.17 -2.85
CA LEU A 102 5.49 2.70 -3.85
C LEU A 102 5.87 1.24 -3.61
N GLY A 103 5.98 0.82 -2.36
CA GLY A 103 6.22 -0.58 -2.01
C GLY A 103 5.09 -1.50 -2.47
N VAL A 104 3.86 -1.22 -2.05
CA VAL A 104 2.69 -2.08 -2.35
C VAL A 104 2.25 -1.93 -3.81
N GLY A 105 2.30 -0.71 -4.37
CA GLY A 105 1.75 -0.42 -5.69
C GLY A 105 2.72 -0.65 -6.86
N LEU A 106 4.03 -0.60 -6.63
CA LEU A 106 5.04 -0.70 -7.68
C LEU A 106 6.09 -1.78 -7.40
N ALA A 107 6.84 -1.66 -6.29
CA ALA A 107 7.94 -2.59 -6.00
C ALA A 107 7.44 -4.03 -5.81
N GLY A 108 6.39 -4.21 -5.03
CA GLY A 108 5.82 -5.53 -4.77
C GLY A 108 5.37 -6.26 -6.04
N PRO A 109 4.52 -5.68 -6.88
CA PRO A 109 4.15 -6.28 -8.17
C PRO A 109 5.36 -6.59 -9.07
N THR A 110 6.38 -5.73 -9.07
CA THR A 110 7.61 -5.96 -9.83
C THR A 110 8.39 -7.15 -9.28
N ILE A 111 8.53 -7.26 -7.95
CA ILE A 111 9.20 -8.39 -7.30
C ILE A 111 8.40 -9.68 -7.52
N ILE A 112 7.07 -9.65 -7.45
CA ILE A 112 6.22 -10.82 -7.74
C ILE A 112 6.45 -11.32 -9.16
N ALA A 113 6.55 -10.42 -10.15
CA ALA A 113 6.67 -10.77 -11.55
C ALA A 113 8.09 -11.22 -11.93
N HIS A 114 9.13 -10.64 -11.33
CA HIS A 114 10.52 -10.77 -11.82
C HIS A 114 11.53 -11.21 -10.75
N GLY A 115 11.18 -11.15 -9.47
CA GLY A 115 12.07 -11.52 -8.37
C GLY A 115 12.26 -13.03 -8.25
N SER A 116 13.42 -13.45 -7.67
CA SER A 116 13.60 -14.83 -7.22
C SER A 116 12.68 -15.15 -6.03
N GLU A 117 12.45 -16.44 -5.75
CA GLU A 117 11.64 -16.83 -4.58
C GLU A 117 12.25 -16.31 -3.27
N GLU A 118 13.57 -16.29 -3.16
CA GLU A 118 14.28 -15.70 -2.03
C GLU A 118 13.95 -14.21 -1.87
N GLN A 119 14.00 -13.44 -2.97
CA GLN A 119 13.65 -12.01 -2.96
C GLN A 119 12.17 -11.79 -2.59
N LYS A 120 11.24 -12.59 -3.13
CA LYS A 120 9.82 -12.51 -2.82
C LYS A 120 9.57 -12.75 -1.32
N LEU A 121 10.10 -13.83 -0.78
CA LEU A 121 9.95 -14.17 0.63
C LEU A 121 10.62 -13.15 1.56
N ARG A 122 11.73 -12.54 1.11
CA ARG A 122 12.48 -11.55 1.88
C ARG A 122 11.77 -10.20 1.96
N TYR A 123 11.23 -9.71 0.84
CA TYR A 123 10.78 -8.33 0.73
C TYR A 123 9.26 -8.16 0.85
N LEU A 124 8.46 -9.04 0.22
CA LEU A 124 7.02 -8.82 0.11
C LEU A 124 6.29 -8.73 1.46
N PRO A 125 6.55 -9.61 2.46
CA PRO A 125 5.92 -9.49 3.76
C PRO A 125 6.27 -8.18 4.47
N LYS A 126 7.51 -7.72 4.36
CA LYS A 126 7.96 -6.47 4.98
C LYS A 126 7.43 -5.22 4.30
N ILE A 127 7.20 -5.28 2.99
CA ILE A 127 6.48 -4.24 2.26
C ILE A 127 5.04 -4.14 2.78
N LEU A 128 4.34 -5.25 2.98
CA LEU A 128 2.96 -5.25 3.46
C LEU A 128 2.85 -4.78 4.91
N SER A 129 3.75 -5.22 5.78
CA SER A 129 3.75 -4.82 7.19
C SER A 129 4.21 -3.37 7.42
N GLY A 130 4.82 -2.74 6.42
CA GLY A 130 5.42 -1.41 6.55
C GLY A 130 6.74 -1.40 7.34
N GLU A 131 7.33 -2.57 7.60
CA GLU A 131 8.69 -2.66 8.19
C GLU A 131 9.75 -2.12 7.24
N GLU A 132 9.55 -2.28 5.95
CA GLU A 132 10.40 -1.70 4.91
C GLU A 132 9.56 -0.79 4.00
N ILE A 133 9.89 0.48 4.01
CA ILE A 133 9.30 1.49 3.14
C ILE A 133 10.18 1.62 1.90
N TRP A 134 9.55 1.65 0.74
CA TRP A 134 10.25 1.68 -0.54
C TRP A 134 10.06 3.00 -1.26
N CYS A 135 11.10 3.44 -1.94
CA CYS A 135 11.06 4.57 -2.86
C CYS A 135 11.52 4.18 -4.26
N GLN A 136 11.23 5.03 -5.25
CA GLN A 136 11.60 4.81 -6.64
C GLN A 136 12.60 5.87 -7.10
N LEU A 137 13.81 5.44 -7.44
CA LEU A 137 14.92 6.29 -7.87
C LEU A 137 14.97 6.34 -9.40
N PHE A 138 14.15 7.20 -10.04
CA PHE A 138 14.10 7.30 -11.51
C PHE A 138 14.71 8.61 -12.00
N SER A 139 14.11 9.76 -11.66
CA SER A 139 14.49 11.06 -12.21
C SER A 139 15.91 11.49 -11.85
N GLU A 140 16.56 12.19 -12.78
CA GLU A 140 17.87 12.79 -12.63
C GLU A 140 17.81 14.29 -12.94
N PRO A 141 18.80 15.10 -12.58
CA PRO A 141 18.79 16.54 -12.89
C PRO A 141 18.59 16.85 -14.37
N GLY A 142 19.08 16.00 -15.28
CA GLY A 142 18.96 16.15 -16.73
C GLY A 142 17.94 15.22 -17.38
N ALA A 143 17.24 14.36 -16.62
CA ALA A 143 16.36 13.34 -17.18
C ALA A 143 15.10 13.14 -16.30
N GLY A 144 13.94 13.50 -16.85
CA GLY A 144 12.63 13.27 -16.23
C GLY A 144 11.77 12.40 -17.15
N SER A 145 10.88 13.03 -17.94
CA SER A 145 10.06 12.32 -18.93
C SER A 145 10.89 11.68 -20.04
N ASP A 146 12.03 12.24 -20.36
CA ASP A 146 13.03 11.62 -21.26
C ASP A 146 13.88 10.61 -20.45
N VAL A 147 13.37 9.40 -20.31
CA VAL A 147 14.05 8.30 -19.60
C VAL A 147 15.33 7.85 -20.35
N ALA A 148 15.41 8.07 -21.66
CA ALA A 148 16.59 7.71 -22.44
C ALA A 148 17.82 8.59 -22.12
N ALA A 149 17.61 9.77 -21.51
CA ALA A 149 18.68 10.67 -21.09
C ALA A 149 19.29 10.33 -19.72
N LEU A 150 18.87 9.23 -19.06
CA LEU A 150 19.43 8.78 -17.79
C LEU A 150 20.92 8.51 -17.90
N ALA A 151 21.71 9.05 -16.99
CA ALA A 151 23.16 8.96 -16.94
C ALA A 151 23.71 8.15 -15.75
N THR A 152 22.89 7.83 -14.76
CA THR A 152 23.31 6.94 -13.64
C THR A 152 23.75 5.60 -14.17
N ARG A 153 24.93 5.16 -13.74
CA ARG A 153 25.54 3.88 -14.14
C ARG A 153 25.65 2.94 -12.94
N ALA A 154 25.53 1.65 -13.21
CA ALA A 154 25.84 0.57 -12.30
C ALA A 154 26.93 -0.29 -12.96
N GLU A 155 28.10 -0.35 -12.36
CA GLU A 155 29.26 -1.09 -12.85
C GLU A 155 29.57 -2.22 -11.86
N ARG A 156 29.79 -3.43 -12.38
CA ARG A 156 30.09 -4.57 -11.52
C ARG A 156 31.56 -4.57 -11.12
N ASP A 157 31.80 -4.71 -9.81
CA ASP A 157 33.15 -4.88 -9.25
C ASP A 157 33.17 -6.13 -8.33
N GLY A 158 33.64 -7.25 -8.86
CA GLY A 158 33.58 -8.53 -8.18
C GLY A 158 32.14 -8.96 -7.88
N ASP A 159 31.79 -9.10 -6.61
CA ASP A 159 30.46 -9.46 -6.13
C ASP A 159 29.57 -8.25 -5.77
N GLU A 160 30.08 -7.03 -5.97
CA GLU A 160 29.38 -5.78 -5.65
C GLU A 160 29.03 -5.00 -6.91
N TRP A 161 28.15 -4.00 -6.75
CA TRP A 161 27.81 -3.02 -7.79
C TRP A 161 28.18 -1.61 -7.34
N ILE A 162 28.96 -0.91 -8.15
CA ILE A 162 29.30 0.49 -7.94
C ILE A 162 28.28 1.35 -8.69
N LEU A 163 27.51 2.16 -7.94
CA LEU A 163 26.54 3.08 -8.49
C LEU A 163 27.14 4.48 -8.58
N THR A 164 27.11 5.08 -9.79
CA THR A 164 27.60 6.43 -10.03
C THR A 164 26.52 7.25 -10.70
N GLY A 165 26.02 8.30 -10.03
CA GLY A 165 24.97 9.17 -10.55
C GLY A 165 24.29 9.96 -9.45
N GLN A 166 23.24 10.73 -9.85
CA GLN A 166 22.43 11.51 -8.94
C GLN A 166 20.96 11.32 -9.28
N LYS A 167 20.14 10.96 -8.28
CA LYS A 167 18.69 10.91 -8.39
C LYS A 167 18.06 12.08 -7.67
N VAL A 168 16.95 12.59 -8.23
CA VAL A 168 16.21 13.76 -7.69
C VAL A 168 14.72 13.47 -7.63
N TRP A 169 13.99 14.29 -6.87
CA TRP A 169 12.52 14.23 -6.75
C TRP A 169 11.98 12.87 -6.29
N THR A 170 12.77 12.15 -5.49
CA THR A 170 12.42 10.83 -5.02
C THR A 170 11.42 10.91 -3.86
N THR A 171 10.17 10.56 -4.14
CA THR A 171 9.11 10.52 -3.13
C THR A 171 9.47 9.51 -2.03
N LEU A 172 9.37 9.94 -0.76
CA LEU A 172 9.65 9.15 0.44
C LEU A 172 11.11 8.70 0.64
N ALA A 173 12.08 9.18 -0.15
CA ALA A 173 13.49 8.79 0.01
C ALA A 173 14.05 9.01 1.43
N HIS A 174 13.47 9.91 2.21
CA HIS A 174 13.91 10.24 3.57
C HIS A 174 13.43 9.22 4.64
N VAL A 175 12.56 8.27 4.26
CA VAL A 175 12.02 7.22 5.14
C VAL A 175 12.13 5.81 4.55
N ALA A 176 12.60 5.70 3.28
CA ALA A 176 12.80 4.42 2.58
C ALA A 176 14.14 3.79 2.89
#